data_5032a344bebb4217f016161efdb046a1
#
_entry.id   5032a344bebb4217f016161efdb046a1
#
_cell.length_a   1.000
_cell.length_b   1.000
_cell.length_c   1.000
_cell.angle_alpha   90.00
_cell.angle_beta   90.00
_cell.angle_gamma   90.00
#
_symmetry.space_group_name_H-M   'P 1'
#
loop_
_entity.id
_entity.type
_entity.pdbx_description
1 polymer ?
#
loop_
_entity_poly.entity_id
_entity_poly.type
_entity_poly.pdbx_seq_one_letter_code
_entity_poly.pdbx_strand_id
1 'polypeptide(L)'
;MLSSTALHWIPSESLARLYGDLGQLLRPGGVLLNGDHMAFGPESPALARLSQHALDEHWSDASFAERGVETAEQWWDALAKEPGLDTLLAEKARRFDGKQRQESPPGFAFHVAALRDAGFREVGTVWQILSNRVLLAVR
;
A
#
# COMPACT_ATOMS: atom_id res chain seq x y z
N MET A 1 15.49 0.06 5.33
CA MET A 1 14.53 0.78 4.46
C MET A 1 13.15 0.76 5.10
N LEU A 2 12.38 1.83 4.94
CA LEU A 2 11.01 1.94 5.45
C LEU A 2 10.08 2.35 4.30
N SER A 3 8.92 1.70 4.22
CA SER A 3 7.80 2.08 3.34
C SER A 3 6.50 2.09 4.15
N SER A 4 5.61 3.02 3.85
CA SER A 4 4.28 3.09 4.47
C SER A 4 3.25 3.50 3.42
N THR A 5 2.19 2.71 3.29
CA THR A 5 1.02 2.97 2.42
C THR A 5 1.39 3.38 0.97
N ALA A 6 2.43 2.78 0.42
CA ALA A 6 2.95 3.14 -0.89
C ALA A 6 3.08 1.96 -1.86
N LEU A 7 3.47 0.78 -1.38
CA LEU A 7 3.79 -0.33 -2.27
C LEU A 7 2.55 -1.02 -2.86
N HIS A 8 1.39 -0.89 -2.22
CA HIS A 8 0.13 -1.41 -2.75
C HIS A 8 -0.33 -0.75 -4.07
N TRP A 9 0.26 0.40 -4.44
CA TRP A 9 0.00 1.06 -5.73
C TRP A 9 0.82 0.49 -6.88
N ILE A 10 1.85 -0.32 -6.58
CA ILE A 10 2.81 -0.81 -7.55
C ILE A 10 2.32 -2.16 -8.11
N PRO A 11 2.25 -2.33 -9.46
CA PRO A 11 1.94 -3.61 -10.06
C PRO A 11 2.88 -4.73 -9.57
N SER A 12 2.35 -5.95 -9.39
CA SER A 12 3.08 -7.09 -8.81
C SER A 12 4.42 -7.34 -9.49
N GLU A 13 4.48 -7.24 -10.82
CA GLU A 13 5.72 -7.40 -11.58
C GLU A 13 6.79 -6.35 -11.23
N SER A 14 6.38 -5.09 -11.13
CA SER A 14 7.28 -3.98 -10.76
C SER A 14 7.70 -4.08 -9.29
N LEU A 15 6.80 -4.55 -8.44
CA LEU A 15 7.09 -4.77 -7.02
C LEU A 15 8.09 -5.92 -6.80
N ALA A 16 7.97 -7.00 -7.58
CA ALA A 16 8.96 -8.08 -7.54
C ALA A 16 10.36 -7.60 -7.98
N ARG A 17 10.44 -6.78 -9.02
CA ARG A 17 11.71 -6.15 -9.43
C ARG A 17 12.27 -5.25 -8.34
N LEU A 18 11.44 -4.39 -7.74
CA LEU A 18 11.83 -3.52 -6.63
C LEU A 18 12.42 -4.33 -5.47
N TYR A 19 11.81 -5.45 -5.11
CA TYR A 19 12.35 -6.32 -4.06
C TYR A 19 13.68 -6.95 -4.45
N GLY A 20 13.86 -7.33 -5.72
CA GLY A 20 15.15 -7.77 -6.26
C GLY A 20 16.25 -6.70 -6.12
N ASP A 21 15.94 -5.46 -6.49
CA ASP A 21 16.86 -4.32 -6.36
C ASP A 21 17.20 -4.05 -4.89
N LEU A 22 16.22 -4.10 -4.00
CA LEU A 22 16.42 -3.94 -2.56
C LEU A 22 17.25 -5.08 -1.96
N GLY A 23 17.08 -6.31 -2.45
CA GLY A 23 17.91 -7.45 -2.07
C GLY A 23 19.38 -7.28 -2.45
N GLN A 24 19.68 -6.51 -3.49
CA GLN A 24 21.05 -6.17 -3.89
C GLN A 24 21.60 -4.95 -3.13
N LEU A 25 20.77 -3.94 -2.88
CA LEU A 25 21.17 -2.69 -2.23
C LEU A 25 21.38 -2.83 -0.72
N LEU A 26 20.57 -3.65 -0.05
CA LEU A 26 20.66 -3.83 1.38
C LEU A 26 21.85 -4.74 1.73
N ARG A 27 22.69 -4.28 2.66
CA ARG A 27 23.76 -5.11 3.23
C ARG A 27 23.18 -6.33 3.96
N PRO A 28 23.94 -7.41 4.16
CA PRO A 28 23.57 -8.52 5.04
C PRO A 28 23.12 -8.00 6.42
N GLY A 29 22.00 -8.49 6.95
CA GLY A 29 21.36 -7.98 8.16
C GLY A 29 20.61 -6.66 7.99
N GLY A 30 20.59 -6.08 6.80
CA GLY A 30 19.75 -4.92 6.47
C GLY A 30 18.27 -5.27 6.51
N VAL A 31 17.44 -4.32 6.91
CA VAL A 31 16.01 -4.54 7.17
C VAL A 31 15.15 -3.71 6.23
N LEU A 32 14.10 -4.33 5.69
CA LEU A 32 12.95 -3.67 5.09
C LEU A 32 11.76 -3.77 6.04
N LEU A 33 11.13 -2.63 6.33
CA LEU A 33 9.81 -2.54 6.97
C LEU A 33 8.82 -1.97 5.96
N ASN A 34 7.68 -2.65 5.78
CA ASN A 34 6.59 -2.19 4.95
C ASN A 34 5.28 -2.24 5.72
N GLY A 35 4.76 -1.06 6.09
CA GLY A 35 3.42 -0.90 6.66
C GLY A 35 2.42 -0.65 5.53
N ASP A 36 1.55 -1.62 5.22
CA ASP A 36 0.68 -1.52 4.07
C ASP A 36 -0.59 -2.38 4.19
N HIS A 37 -1.51 -2.18 3.25
CA HIS A 37 -2.67 -3.03 3.03
C HIS A 37 -2.23 -4.27 2.23
N MET A 38 -2.28 -5.42 2.87
CA MET A 38 -1.91 -6.71 2.28
C MET A 38 -3.10 -7.66 2.38
N ALA A 39 -3.84 -7.81 1.29
CA ALA A 39 -5.07 -8.58 1.25
C ALA A 39 -4.88 -10.03 1.71
N PHE A 40 -5.93 -10.61 2.26
CA PHE A 40 -6.02 -12.05 2.46
C PHE A 40 -6.18 -12.76 1.12
N GLY A 41 -5.54 -13.90 0.96
CA GLY A 41 -5.65 -14.71 -0.23
C GLY A 41 -6.96 -15.51 -0.29
N PRO A 42 -7.18 -16.22 -1.41
CA PRO A 42 -8.40 -17.00 -1.64
C PRO A 42 -8.59 -18.15 -0.63
N GLU A 43 -7.53 -18.54 0.07
CA GLU A 43 -7.56 -19.54 1.13
C GLU A 43 -8.24 -19.06 2.42
N SER A 44 -8.47 -17.75 2.55
CA SER A 44 -9.02 -17.12 3.76
C SER A 44 -10.23 -16.22 3.46
N PRO A 45 -11.30 -16.74 2.82
CA PRO A 45 -12.40 -15.90 2.32
C PRO A 45 -13.22 -15.22 3.44
N ALA A 46 -13.30 -15.82 4.62
CA ALA A 46 -13.99 -15.22 5.75
C ALA A 46 -13.23 -14.01 6.29
N LEU A 47 -11.89 -14.11 6.41
CA LEU A 47 -11.05 -13.00 6.85
C LEU A 47 -11.01 -11.88 5.81
N ALA A 48 -11.03 -12.22 4.52
CA ALA A 48 -11.12 -11.25 3.44
C ALA A 48 -12.42 -10.43 3.54
N ARG A 49 -13.56 -11.09 3.73
CA ARG A 49 -14.86 -10.39 3.91
C ARG A 49 -14.88 -9.51 5.17
N LEU A 50 -14.38 -10.03 6.30
CA LEU A 50 -14.30 -9.25 7.54
C LEU A 50 -13.42 -8.01 7.37
N SER A 51 -12.28 -8.17 6.71
CA SER A 51 -11.37 -7.07 6.43
C SER A 51 -12.00 -6.01 5.52
N GLN A 52 -12.70 -6.44 4.47
CA GLN A 52 -13.41 -5.53 3.57
C GLN A 52 -14.51 -4.77 4.31
N HIS A 53 -15.33 -5.44 5.09
CA HIS A 53 -16.39 -4.81 5.88
C HIS A 53 -15.83 -3.74 6.83
N ALA A 54 -14.75 -4.03 7.55
CA ALA A 54 -14.11 -3.07 8.43
C ALA A 54 -13.50 -1.86 7.68
N LEU A 55 -12.99 -2.07 6.46
CA LEU A 55 -12.53 -0.99 5.61
C LEU A 55 -13.68 -0.12 5.12
N ASP A 56 -14.77 -0.73 4.67
CA ASP A 56 -15.95 -0.01 4.17
C ASP A 56 -16.59 0.85 5.28
N GLU A 57 -16.67 0.32 6.51
CA GLU A 57 -17.13 1.11 7.67
C GLU A 57 -16.18 2.27 7.97
N HIS A 58 -14.88 2.03 8.01
CA HIS A 58 -13.87 3.05 8.35
C HIS A 58 -13.83 4.19 7.31
N TRP A 59 -13.98 3.85 6.04
CA TRP A 59 -13.91 4.80 4.91
C TRP A 59 -15.29 5.27 4.43
N SER A 60 -16.35 5.00 5.18
CA SER A 60 -17.69 5.50 4.86
C SER A 60 -17.79 7.03 5.07
N ASP A 61 -18.63 7.70 4.30
CA ASP A 61 -18.90 9.13 4.46
C ASP A 61 -19.43 9.45 5.86
N ALA A 62 -20.22 8.54 6.44
CA ALA A 62 -20.72 8.67 7.81
C ALA A 62 -19.56 8.69 8.83
N SER A 63 -18.55 7.81 8.66
CA SER A 63 -17.38 7.78 9.53
C SER A 63 -16.51 9.03 9.39
N PHE A 64 -16.38 9.61 8.19
CA PHE A 64 -15.68 10.88 7.99
C PHE A 64 -16.44 12.04 8.65
N ALA A 65 -17.76 12.10 8.47
CA ALA A 65 -18.61 13.11 9.08
C ALA A 65 -18.60 13.05 10.62
N GLU A 66 -18.67 11.86 11.21
CA GLU A 66 -18.58 11.66 12.66
C GLU A 66 -17.25 12.15 13.24
N ARG A 67 -16.16 11.94 12.53
CA ARG A 67 -14.82 12.40 12.92
C ARG A 67 -14.59 13.88 12.65
N GLY A 68 -15.48 14.56 11.93
CA GLY A 68 -15.34 15.96 11.53
C GLY A 68 -14.17 16.19 10.56
N VAL A 69 -13.84 15.22 9.71
CA VAL A 69 -12.76 15.31 8.72
C VAL A 69 -13.28 15.15 7.31
N GLU A 70 -12.59 15.75 6.36
CA GLU A 70 -12.94 15.66 4.93
C GLU A 70 -12.63 14.27 4.38
N THR A 71 -13.44 13.83 3.40
CA THR A 71 -13.09 12.69 2.55
C THR A 71 -11.91 13.04 1.63
N ALA A 72 -11.27 12.03 1.05
CA ALA A 72 -10.19 12.27 0.08
C ALA A 72 -10.67 13.09 -1.13
N GLU A 73 -11.91 12.90 -1.60
CA GLU A 73 -12.51 13.66 -2.69
C GLU A 73 -12.69 15.13 -2.31
N GLN A 74 -13.33 15.39 -1.17
CA GLN A 74 -13.52 16.74 -0.64
C GLN A 74 -12.18 17.48 -0.46
N TRP A 75 -11.16 16.78 0.04
CA TRP A 75 -9.82 17.34 0.19
C TRP A 75 -9.18 17.71 -1.16
N TRP A 76 -9.29 16.84 -2.17
CA TRP A 76 -8.78 17.16 -3.52
C TRP A 76 -9.55 18.30 -4.16
N ASP A 77 -10.86 18.38 -3.96
CA ASP A 77 -11.70 19.48 -4.45
C ASP A 77 -11.37 20.81 -3.78
N ALA A 78 -11.06 20.79 -2.49
CA ALA A 78 -10.59 21.97 -1.77
C ALA A 78 -9.22 22.40 -2.29
N LEU A 79 -8.28 21.46 -2.43
CA LEU A 79 -6.93 21.73 -2.94
C LEU A 79 -6.94 22.30 -4.36
N ALA A 80 -7.87 21.85 -5.21
CA ALA A 80 -8.02 22.35 -6.58
C ALA A 80 -8.44 23.83 -6.66
N LYS A 81 -8.96 24.39 -5.56
CA LYS A 81 -9.38 25.79 -5.48
C LYS A 81 -8.30 26.69 -4.88
N GLU A 82 -7.21 26.12 -4.36
CA GLU A 82 -6.14 26.90 -3.75
C GLU A 82 -5.30 27.63 -4.80
N PRO A 83 -5.11 28.97 -4.63
CA PRO A 83 -4.34 29.76 -5.58
C PRO A 83 -2.88 29.29 -5.72
N GLY A 84 -2.41 29.18 -6.95
CA GLY A 84 -1.02 28.85 -7.26
C GLY A 84 -0.70 27.35 -7.33
N LEU A 85 -1.69 26.47 -7.17
CA LEU A 85 -1.50 25.02 -7.31
C LEU A 85 -1.84 24.48 -8.71
N ASP A 86 -2.40 25.31 -9.59
CA ASP A 86 -2.84 24.90 -10.93
C ASP A 86 -1.75 24.14 -11.72
N THR A 87 -0.53 24.69 -11.72
CA THR A 87 0.60 24.07 -12.45
C THR A 87 0.99 22.72 -11.87
N LEU A 88 0.99 22.58 -10.55
CA LEU A 88 1.32 21.31 -9.89
C LEU A 88 0.23 20.25 -10.08
N LEU A 89 -1.03 20.66 -10.06
CA LEU A 89 -2.17 19.78 -10.32
C LEU A 89 -2.20 19.31 -11.77
N ALA A 90 -1.92 20.21 -12.73
CA ALA A 90 -1.79 19.86 -14.14
C ALA A 90 -0.62 18.88 -14.37
N GLU A 91 0.53 19.11 -13.74
CA GLU A 91 1.68 18.20 -13.82
C GLU A 91 1.38 16.85 -13.19
N LYS A 92 0.69 16.82 -12.04
CA LYS A 92 0.21 15.57 -11.43
C LYS A 92 -0.70 14.81 -12.40
N ALA A 93 -1.71 15.49 -12.97
CA ALA A 93 -2.61 14.87 -13.94
C ALA A 93 -1.83 14.27 -15.12
N ARG A 94 -0.91 15.03 -15.71
CA ARG A 94 -0.06 14.58 -16.83
C ARG A 94 0.79 13.36 -16.47
N ARG A 95 1.38 13.32 -15.26
CA ARG A 95 2.24 12.20 -14.82
C ARG A 95 1.48 10.92 -14.57
N PHE A 96 0.21 11.02 -14.19
CA PHE A 96 -0.64 9.87 -13.87
C PHE A 96 -1.67 9.56 -14.96
N ASP A 97 -1.67 10.31 -16.07
CA ASP A 97 -2.52 10.04 -17.22
C ASP A 97 -2.26 8.63 -17.78
N GLY A 98 -3.34 7.88 -18.01
CA GLY A 98 -3.28 6.50 -18.49
C GLY A 98 -2.63 5.47 -17.55
N LYS A 99 -2.16 5.87 -16.37
CA LYS A 99 -1.65 4.93 -15.36
C LYS A 99 -2.81 4.34 -14.58
N GLN A 100 -3.15 3.12 -14.90
CA GLN A 100 -4.11 2.36 -14.10
C GLN A 100 -3.52 2.05 -12.73
N ARG A 101 -4.25 2.39 -11.69
CA ARG A 101 -3.98 1.84 -10.35
C ARG A 101 -4.30 0.35 -10.39
N GLN A 102 -3.50 -0.45 -9.71
CA GLN A 102 -3.80 -1.87 -9.59
C GLN A 102 -5.14 -2.02 -8.84
N GLU A 103 -6.12 -2.70 -9.47
CA GLU A 103 -7.45 -2.90 -8.88
C GLU A 103 -7.40 -3.74 -7.60
N SER A 104 -6.42 -4.65 -7.52
CA SER A 104 -6.21 -5.49 -6.35
C SER A 104 -4.75 -5.44 -5.93
N PRO A 105 -4.43 -4.85 -4.76
CA PRO A 105 -3.07 -4.84 -4.25
C PRO A 105 -2.57 -6.28 -4.05
N PRO A 106 -1.25 -6.52 -4.21
CA PRO A 106 -0.67 -7.83 -3.95
C PRO A 106 -0.97 -8.31 -2.53
N GLY A 107 -1.41 -9.55 -2.41
CA GLY A 107 -1.69 -10.18 -1.11
C GLY A 107 -0.41 -10.46 -0.32
N PHE A 108 -0.54 -10.69 0.98
CA PHE A 108 0.58 -10.96 1.88
C PHE A 108 1.49 -12.10 1.40
N ALA A 109 0.90 -13.20 0.88
CA ALA A 109 1.65 -14.34 0.36
C ALA A 109 2.59 -13.95 -0.78
N PHE A 110 2.16 -13.05 -1.68
CA PHE A 110 3.01 -12.52 -2.75
C PHE A 110 4.22 -11.78 -2.19
N HIS A 111 4.01 -10.88 -1.22
CA HIS A 111 5.11 -10.13 -0.61
C HIS A 111 6.15 -11.07 0.02
N VAL A 112 5.68 -12.09 0.76
CA VAL A 112 6.58 -13.08 1.40
C VAL A 112 7.38 -13.85 0.36
N ALA A 113 6.73 -14.36 -0.69
CA ALA A 113 7.40 -15.11 -1.75
C ALA A 113 8.43 -14.25 -2.50
N ALA A 114 8.02 -13.08 -2.99
CA ALA A 114 8.88 -12.19 -3.76
C ALA A 114 10.10 -11.69 -2.95
N LEU A 115 9.94 -11.42 -1.65
CA LEU A 115 11.06 -11.05 -0.79
C LEU A 115 12.03 -12.20 -0.56
N ARG A 116 11.54 -13.42 -0.37
CA ARG A 116 12.40 -14.61 -0.25
C ARG A 116 13.18 -14.87 -1.54
N ASP A 117 12.53 -14.76 -2.69
CA ASP A 117 13.18 -14.88 -4.00
C ASP A 117 14.25 -13.79 -4.21
N ALA A 118 14.02 -12.60 -3.67
CA ALA A 118 14.98 -11.50 -3.66
C ALA A 118 16.14 -11.69 -2.65
N GLY A 119 16.16 -12.80 -1.91
CA GLY A 119 17.23 -13.19 -1.01
C GLY A 119 17.10 -12.66 0.43
N PHE A 120 15.91 -12.20 0.85
CA PHE A 120 15.63 -11.92 2.25
C PHE A 120 15.43 -13.25 3.00
N ARG A 121 16.19 -13.44 4.08
CA ARG A 121 16.23 -14.73 4.82
C ARG A 121 15.04 -14.90 5.75
N GLU A 122 14.64 -13.82 6.40
CA GLU A 122 13.53 -13.79 7.34
C GLU A 122 12.49 -12.79 6.83
N VAL A 123 11.25 -13.25 6.70
CA VAL A 123 10.13 -12.42 6.27
C VAL A 123 8.93 -12.78 7.15
N GLY A 124 8.39 -11.80 7.84
CA GLY A 124 7.24 -12.01 8.72
C GLY A 124 6.49 -10.73 9.03
N THR A 125 5.33 -10.90 9.66
CA THR A 125 4.51 -9.80 10.16
C THR A 125 4.91 -9.48 11.61
N VAL A 126 5.18 -8.22 11.90
CA VAL A 126 5.49 -7.74 13.26
C VAL A 126 4.30 -7.03 13.90
N TRP A 127 3.33 -6.60 13.10
CA TRP A 127 2.06 -6.04 13.55
C TRP A 127 0.97 -6.29 12.50
N GLN A 128 -0.26 -6.55 12.95
CA GLN A 128 -1.40 -6.78 12.05
C GLN A 128 -2.72 -6.41 12.71
N ILE A 129 -3.55 -5.71 11.97
CA ILE A 129 -5.00 -5.61 12.19
C ILE A 129 -5.68 -5.89 10.85
N LEU A 130 -6.34 -7.03 10.72
CA LEU A 130 -6.94 -7.52 9.48
C LEU A 130 -5.94 -7.48 8.31
N SER A 131 -6.25 -6.76 7.22
CA SER A 131 -5.37 -6.60 6.06
C SER A 131 -4.27 -5.55 6.24
N ASN A 132 -4.36 -4.70 7.27
CA ASN A 132 -3.29 -3.77 7.62
C ASN A 132 -2.17 -4.51 8.31
N ARG A 133 -0.98 -4.48 7.75
CA ARG A 133 0.18 -5.23 8.27
C ARG A 133 1.44 -4.38 8.26
N VAL A 134 2.30 -4.62 9.22
CA VAL A 134 3.71 -4.22 9.15
C VAL A 134 4.52 -5.48 8.90
N LEU A 135 5.02 -5.61 7.69
CA LEU A 135 5.89 -6.68 7.27
C LEU A 135 7.34 -6.27 7.53
N LEU A 136 8.10 -7.16 8.15
CA LEU A 136 9.54 -7.03 8.33
C LEU A 136 10.25 -8.10 7.51
N ALA A 137 11.28 -7.70 6.76
CA ALA A 137 12.14 -8.60 6.02
C ALA A 137 13.62 -8.30 6.33
N VAL A 138 14.42 -9.34 6.59
CA VAL A 138 15.86 -9.25 6.91
C VAL A 138 16.65 -9.85 5.77
N ARG A 139 17.63 -9.08 5.28
CA ARG A 139 18.54 -9.50 4.20
C ARG A 139 19.64 -10.44 4.68
#